data_4169b306305cae67dfe45c5fcacc2fad
#
_entry.id   4169b306305cae67dfe45c5fcacc2fad
#
_cell.length_a   1.000
_cell.length_b   1.000
_cell.length_c   1.000
_cell.angle_alpha   90.00
_cell.angle_beta   90.00
_cell.angle_gamma   90.00
#
_symmetry.space_group_name_H-M   'P 1'
#
loop_
_entity.id
_entity.type
_entity.pdbx_description
1 polymer ?
#
loop_
_entity_poly.entity_id
_entity_poly.type
_entity_poly.pdbx_seq_one_letter_code
_entity_poly.pdbx_strand_id
1 'polypeptide(L)'
;MKNIFTPLFMILSLSCFSQEIGLQLYSIRNEVKVDLKGTLQKIRSMGIKELEGGETYGMSIDAYTTMIQEMGFNMVGIGVDYDALTKDLSPTIEQAKKMGAQNIICFWIGHNGDAFGPADIEEAAKRFNNAGKIFKDAGLDFSYHVHGYEFRPSTNGTLFDDLMAKTDPRFVHIELDVYWAKQGCADPVALINKYPSRIKMLHLKDREAGMKCNQTGHADEETNVVLGNGDVDIPSIMKAARRAGVKHYFIEDESSRVMKQLPLSIANLKKMN
;
A
#
# COMPACT_ATOMS: atom_id res chain seq x y z
N MET A 1 -47.08 -17.94 41.98
CA MET A 1 -46.59 -17.09 40.87
C MET A 1 -45.22 -17.59 40.45
N LYS A 2 -45.13 -18.27 39.30
CA LYS A 2 -43.85 -18.81 38.78
C LYS A 2 -43.26 -17.78 37.82
N ASN A 3 -42.13 -17.22 38.22
CA ASN A 3 -41.36 -16.30 37.35
C ASN A 3 -40.62 -17.11 36.25
N ILE A 4 -41.04 -16.95 35.03
CA ILE A 4 -40.37 -17.52 33.86
C ILE A 4 -39.29 -16.53 33.45
N PHE A 5 -38.05 -16.88 33.72
CA PHE A 5 -36.88 -16.18 33.20
C PHE A 5 -36.63 -16.63 31.74
N THR A 6 -36.90 -15.78 30.79
CA THR A 6 -36.52 -16.01 29.37
C THR A 6 -35.09 -15.53 29.18
N PRO A 7 -34.13 -16.39 28.81
CA PRO A 7 -32.76 -15.92 28.50
C PRO A 7 -32.78 -15.17 27.18
N LEU A 8 -32.36 -13.91 27.22
CA LEU A 8 -32.09 -13.09 26.04
C LEU A 8 -30.78 -13.57 25.40
N PHE A 9 -30.90 -14.36 24.32
CA PHE A 9 -29.74 -14.72 23.49
C PHE A 9 -29.30 -13.48 22.69
N MET A 10 -28.22 -12.84 23.13
CA MET A 10 -27.54 -11.80 22.39
C MET A 10 -26.76 -12.45 21.23
N ILE A 11 -27.36 -12.45 20.03
CA ILE A 11 -26.68 -12.87 18.81
C ILE A 11 -25.62 -11.81 18.50
N LEU A 12 -24.35 -12.08 18.89
CA LEU A 12 -23.23 -11.35 18.36
C LEU A 12 -23.13 -11.67 16.85
N SER A 13 -23.64 -10.78 16.03
CA SER A 13 -23.35 -10.81 14.60
C SER A 13 -21.84 -10.55 14.44
N LEU A 14 -21.06 -11.60 14.25
CA LEU A 14 -19.71 -11.50 13.70
C LEU A 14 -19.85 -10.90 12.30
N SER A 15 -19.73 -9.58 12.21
CA SER A 15 -19.52 -8.92 10.92
C SER A 15 -18.21 -9.45 10.38
N CYS A 16 -18.30 -10.42 9.47
CA CYS A 16 -17.16 -10.83 8.66
C CYS A 16 -16.87 -9.62 7.74
N PHE A 17 -16.01 -8.71 8.20
CA PHE A 17 -15.48 -7.65 7.34
C PHE A 17 -14.63 -8.35 6.28
N SER A 18 -15.25 -8.61 5.13
CA SER A 18 -14.49 -8.92 3.92
C SER A 18 -13.60 -7.71 3.67
N GLN A 19 -12.28 -7.92 3.76
CA GLN A 19 -11.32 -6.89 3.44
C GLN A 19 -11.52 -6.49 1.99
N GLU A 20 -11.76 -5.21 1.73
CA GLU A 20 -11.86 -4.73 0.36
C GLU A 20 -10.45 -4.72 -0.24
N ILE A 21 -10.33 -5.34 -1.41
CA ILE A 21 -9.09 -5.35 -2.18
C ILE A 21 -9.14 -4.18 -3.14
N GLY A 22 -8.13 -3.33 -3.07
CA GLY A 22 -7.91 -2.19 -3.93
C GLY A 22 -6.93 -2.48 -5.06
N LEU A 23 -6.68 -1.47 -5.87
CA LEU A 23 -5.69 -1.48 -6.95
C LEU A 23 -4.81 -0.23 -6.86
N GLN A 24 -3.48 -0.45 -6.91
CA GLN A 24 -2.53 0.63 -7.19
C GLN A 24 -2.61 0.97 -8.69
N LEU A 25 -2.93 2.22 -8.99
CA LEU A 25 -3.17 2.69 -10.37
C LEU A 25 -1.93 2.64 -11.28
N TYR A 26 -0.74 2.62 -10.70
CA TYR A 26 0.50 2.42 -11.46
C TYR A 26 0.51 1.09 -12.21
N SER A 27 -0.17 0.07 -11.70
CA SER A 27 -0.33 -1.23 -12.36
C SER A 27 -0.92 -1.10 -13.77
N ILE A 28 -1.84 -0.18 -13.96
CA ILE A 28 -2.55 0.02 -15.24
C ILE A 28 -2.13 1.31 -15.96
N ARG A 29 -0.92 1.82 -15.64
CA ARG A 29 -0.39 3.09 -16.18
C ARG A 29 -0.35 3.18 -17.72
N ASN A 30 -0.23 2.05 -18.38
CA ASN A 30 -0.19 1.99 -19.84
C ASN A 30 -1.60 1.97 -20.44
N GLU A 31 -2.51 1.24 -19.86
CA GLU A 31 -3.90 1.10 -20.31
C GLU A 31 -4.70 2.38 -20.16
N VAL A 32 -4.52 3.08 -19.03
CA VAL A 32 -5.23 4.35 -18.77
C VAL A 32 -4.78 5.48 -19.72
N LYS A 33 -3.57 5.43 -20.23
CA LYS A 33 -3.10 6.38 -21.25
C LYS A 33 -3.82 6.21 -22.59
N VAL A 34 -4.30 5.00 -22.87
CA VAL A 34 -5.02 4.67 -24.11
C VAL A 34 -6.52 4.95 -23.94
N ASP A 35 -7.11 4.43 -22.87
CA ASP A 35 -8.54 4.58 -22.56
C ASP A 35 -8.76 4.57 -21.05
N LEU A 36 -8.73 5.76 -20.44
CA LEU A 36 -8.92 5.90 -19.00
C LEU A 36 -10.28 5.35 -18.54
N LYS A 37 -11.37 5.79 -19.18
CA LYS A 37 -12.73 5.40 -18.72
C LYS A 37 -13.01 3.93 -18.94
N GLY A 38 -12.71 3.39 -20.11
CA GLY A 38 -12.92 1.99 -20.40
C GLY A 38 -12.06 1.06 -19.55
N THR A 39 -10.82 1.46 -19.26
CA THR A 39 -9.95 0.71 -18.34
C THR A 39 -10.53 0.70 -16.93
N LEU A 40 -10.88 1.84 -16.37
CA LEU A 40 -11.48 1.91 -15.04
C LEU A 40 -12.80 1.13 -14.95
N GLN A 41 -13.66 1.18 -15.98
CA GLN A 41 -14.89 0.38 -16.03
C GLN A 41 -14.58 -1.13 -15.96
N LYS A 42 -13.56 -1.62 -16.67
CA LYS A 42 -13.11 -3.02 -16.59
C LYS A 42 -12.64 -3.35 -15.16
N ILE A 43 -11.81 -2.51 -14.56
CA ILE A 43 -11.35 -2.69 -13.18
C ILE A 43 -12.54 -2.76 -12.21
N ARG A 44 -13.50 -1.84 -12.37
CA ARG A 44 -14.72 -1.82 -11.53
C ARG A 44 -15.55 -3.11 -11.67
N SER A 45 -15.66 -3.63 -12.89
CA SER A 45 -16.39 -4.88 -13.17
C SER A 45 -15.73 -6.12 -12.55
N MET A 46 -14.44 -6.08 -12.22
CA MET A 46 -13.74 -7.13 -11.47
C MET A 46 -14.02 -7.08 -9.97
N GLY A 47 -14.74 -6.05 -9.49
CA GLY A 47 -15.11 -5.89 -8.09
C GLY A 47 -14.21 -4.96 -7.27
N ILE A 48 -13.18 -4.40 -7.87
CA ILE A 48 -12.31 -3.40 -7.21
C ILE A 48 -13.13 -2.13 -6.92
N LYS A 49 -12.97 -1.59 -5.72
CA LYS A 49 -13.63 -0.34 -5.28
C LYS A 49 -12.64 0.68 -4.72
N GLU A 50 -11.53 0.23 -4.14
CA GLU A 50 -10.50 1.10 -3.58
C GLU A 50 -9.40 1.32 -4.61
N LEU A 51 -8.98 2.57 -4.74
CA LEU A 51 -7.87 2.99 -5.60
C LEU A 51 -6.79 3.69 -4.78
N GLU A 52 -5.56 3.53 -5.23
CA GLU A 52 -4.41 4.29 -4.78
C GLU A 52 -3.67 4.87 -5.99
N GLY A 53 -3.17 6.11 -5.85
CA GLY A 53 -2.41 6.76 -6.91
C GLY A 53 -2.42 8.28 -6.83
N GLY A 54 -3.45 8.95 -7.37
CA GLY A 54 -3.61 10.41 -7.29
C GLY A 54 -3.30 11.16 -8.58
N GLU A 55 -2.82 10.50 -9.65
CA GLU A 55 -2.69 11.10 -10.95
C GLU A 55 -4.09 11.39 -11.55
N THR A 56 -4.26 12.55 -12.19
CA THR A 56 -5.55 12.97 -12.75
C THR A 56 -5.65 12.82 -14.26
N TYR A 57 -4.59 12.34 -14.90
CA TYR A 57 -4.52 12.07 -16.35
C TYR A 57 -4.91 13.28 -17.21
N GLY A 58 -4.48 14.49 -16.79
CA GLY A 58 -4.76 15.74 -17.48
C GLY A 58 -6.14 16.36 -17.20
N MET A 59 -6.96 15.74 -16.35
CA MET A 59 -8.22 16.32 -15.87
C MET A 59 -7.98 17.26 -14.69
N SER A 60 -8.94 18.15 -14.40
CA SER A 60 -8.94 18.82 -13.09
C SER A 60 -9.21 17.80 -11.98
N ILE A 61 -8.72 18.09 -10.77
CA ILE A 61 -8.93 17.21 -9.59
C ILE A 61 -10.43 16.94 -9.40
N ASP A 62 -11.25 17.98 -9.46
CA ASP A 62 -12.70 17.87 -9.24
C ASP A 62 -13.38 17.00 -10.32
N ALA A 63 -13.02 17.17 -11.60
CA ALA A 63 -13.57 16.38 -12.70
C ALA A 63 -13.14 14.89 -12.60
N TYR A 64 -11.88 14.62 -12.28
CA TYR A 64 -11.39 13.26 -12.07
C TYR A 64 -12.08 12.59 -10.87
N THR A 65 -12.17 13.30 -9.74
CA THR A 65 -12.81 12.81 -8.53
C THR A 65 -14.28 12.46 -8.77
N THR A 66 -15.03 13.36 -9.43
CA THR A 66 -16.42 13.11 -9.80
C THR A 66 -16.54 11.85 -10.67
N MET A 67 -15.70 11.73 -11.69
CA MET A 67 -15.71 10.57 -12.59
C MET A 67 -15.49 9.25 -11.85
N ILE A 68 -14.47 9.15 -10.98
CA ILE A 68 -14.19 7.89 -10.27
C ILE A 68 -15.28 7.56 -9.23
N GLN A 69 -15.85 8.58 -8.57
CA GLN A 69 -16.94 8.40 -7.62
C GLN A 69 -18.24 7.93 -8.32
N GLU A 70 -18.57 8.49 -9.48
CA GLU A 70 -19.71 8.04 -10.30
C GLU A 70 -19.54 6.59 -10.78
N MET A 71 -18.30 6.14 -10.99
CA MET A 71 -17.98 4.74 -11.28
C MET A 71 -18.02 3.85 -10.02
N GLY A 72 -18.21 4.42 -8.83
CA GLY A 72 -18.27 3.69 -7.56
C GLY A 72 -16.89 3.32 -7.00
N PHE A 73 -15.86 4.12 -7.28
CA PHE A 73 -14.55 4.01 -6.65
C PHE A 73 -14.37 4.99 -5.50
N ASN A 74 -13.53 4.60 -4.54
CA ASN A 74 -13.01 5.43 -3.47
C ASN A 74 -11.48 5.57 -3.65
N MET A 75 -10.97 6.80 -3.67
CA MET A 75 -9.53 7.05 -3.57
C MET A 75 -9.13 6.94 -2.10
N VAL A 76 -8.29 5.97 -1.76
CA VAL A 76 -7.84 5.71 -0.37
C VAL A 76 -6.55 6.43 -0.06
N GLY A 77 -5.64 6.48 -1.01
CA GLY A 77 -4.33 7.08 -0.86
C GLY A 77 -3.85 7.78 -2.13
N ILE A 78 -3.07 8.85 -1.95
CA ILE A 78 -2.39 9.55 -3.03
C ILE A 78 -0.89 9.65 -2.76
N GLY A 79 -0.10 9.67 -3.83
CA GLY A 79 1.34 9.81 -3.76
C GLY A 79 1.82 11.21 -3.41
N VAL A 80 3.00 11.30 -2.79
CA VAL A 80 3.78 12.52 -2.64
C VAL A 80 5.25 12.24 -2.93
N ASP A 81 5.88 13.10 -3.71
CA ASP A 81 7.31 12.98 -4.00
C ASP A 81 8.16 13.25 -2.77
N TYR A 82 9.26 12.51 -2.61
CA TYR A 82 10.18 12.67 -1.49
C TYR A 82 10.74 14.08 -1.34
N ASP A 83 11.05 14.76 -2.44
CA ASP A 83 11.55 16.11 -2.42
C ASP A 83 10.46 17.17 -2.15
N ALA A 84 9.19 16.82 -2.38
CA ALA A 84 8.07 17.67 -2.01
C ALA A 84 7.83 17.71 -0.49
N LEU A 85 8.30 16.70 0.26
CA LEU A 85 8.15 16.63 1.73
C LEU A 85 8.87 17.76 2.48
N THR A 86 9.78 18.47 1.82
CA THR A 86 10.49 19.65 2.39
C THR A 86 9.93 20.99 1.91
N LYS A 87 8.86 20.95 1.11
CA LYS A 87 8.23 22.14 0.50
C LYS A 87 6.88 22.45 1.15
N ASP A 88 6.13 23.37 0.57
CA ASP A 88 4.73 23.59 0.96
C ASP A 88 3.88 22.36 0.60
N LEU A 89 3.29 21.73 1.61
CA LEU A 89 2.45 20.54 1.49
C LEU A 89 0.96 20.88 1.28
N SER A 90 0.59 22.16 1.31
CA SER A 90 -0.81 22.59 1.13
C SER A 90 -1.44 22.05 -0.16
N PRO A 91 -0.76 22.05 -1.33
CA PRO A 91 -1.33 21.49 -2.55
C PRO A 91 -1.66 19.99 -2.44
N THR A 92 -0.77 19.19 -1.82
CA THR A 92 -0.99 17.76 -1.60
C THR A 92 -2.16 17.51 -0.65
N ILE A 93 -2.25 18.29 0.43
CA ILE A 93 -3.36 18.23 1.39
C ILE A 93 -4.69 18.58 0.72
N GLU A 94 -4.71 19.63 -0.10
CA GLU A 94 -5.90 20.01 -0.86
C GLU A 94 -6.34 18.92 -1.84
N GLN A 95 -5.40 18.37 -2.59
CA GLN A 95 -5.66 17.28 -3.52
C GLN A 95 -6.25 16.05 -2.80
N ALA A 96 -5.63 15.61 -1.70
CA ALA A 96 -6.12 14.49 -0.91
C ALA A 96 -7.56 14.72 -0.43
N LYS A 97 -7.82 15.89 0.14
CA LYS A 97 -9.16 16.25 0.63
C LYS A 97 -10.20 16.28 -0.48
N LYS A 98 -9.88 16.84 -1.64
CA LYS A 98 -10.77 16.85 -2.81
C LYS A 98 -11.05 15.45 -3.33
N MET A 99 -10.05 14.59 -3.37
CA MET A 99 -10.22 13.19 -3.80
C MET A 99 -10.85 12.30 -2.74
N GLY A 100 -11.00 12.76 -1.50
CA GLY A 100 -11.48 11.97 -0.37
C GLY A 100 -10.45 10.98 0.19
N ALA A 101 -9.20 11.09 -0.23
CA ALA A 101 -8.10 10.25 0.25
C ALA A 101 -7.75 10.57 1.70
N GLN A 102 -7.52 9.53 2.49
CA GLN A 102 -7.13 9.66 3.90
C GLN A 102 -5.63 9.43 4.11
N ASN A 103 -4.93 8.85 3.12
CA ASN A 103 -3.54 8.46 3.22
C ASN A 103 -2.69 9.20 2.18
N ILE A 104 -1.53 9.67 2.62
CA ILE A 104 -0.48 10.24 1.77
C ILE A 104 0.69 9.28 1.80
N ILE A 105 1.16 8.84 0.62
CA ILE A 105 2.19 7.82 0.51
C ILE A 105 3.43 8.40 -0.18
N CYS A 106 4.60 8.28 0.45
CA CYS A 106 5.88 8.48 -0.21
C CYS A 106 6.38 7.13 -0.73
N PHE A 107 6.40 6.96 -2.05
CA PHE A 107 6.75 5.67 -2.66
C PHE A 107 8.25 5.44 -2.81
N TRP A 108 9.07 6.47 -2.70
CA TRP A 108 10.52 6.34 -2.94
C TRP A 108 11.31 7.34 -2.11
N ILE A 109 12.35 6.88 -1.41
CA ILE A 109 13.34 7.78 -0.82
C ILE A 109 14.40 8.09 -1.88
N GLY A 110 14.52 9.37 -2.25
CA GLY A 110 15.54 9.81 -3.21
C GLY A 110 16.95 9.50 -2.70
N HIS A 111 17.73 8.76 -3.48
CA HIS A 111 19.12 8.43 -3.18
C HIS A 111 19.94 8.28 -4.45
N ASN A 112 21.27 8.22 -4.33
CA ASN A 112 22.17 8.18 -5.47
C ASN A 112 22.48 6.74 -5.90
N GLY A 113 21.82 6.25 -6.93
CA GLY A 113 22.01 4.90 -7.45
C GLY A 113 21.83 3.84 -6.35
N ASP A 114 22.72 2.86 -6.30
CA ASP A 114 22.68 1.79 -5.29
C ASP A 114 23.28 2.17 -3.93
N ALA A 115 23.61 3.44 -3.70
CA ALA A 115 24.34 3.90 -2.52
C ALA A 115 23.45 4.25 -1.32
N PHE A 116 22.26 3.63 -1.18
CA PHE A 116 21.38 3.84 -0.04
C PHE A 116 22.05 3.40 1.28
N GLY A 117 22.05 4.27 2.29
CA GLY A 117 22.77 4.03 3.53
C GLY A 117 22.22 4.80 4.75
N PRO A 118 22.97 4.78 5.87
CA PRO A 118 22.52 5.41 7.12
C PRO A 118 22.22 6.91 7.01
N ALA A 119 22.96 7.65 6.16
CA ALA A 119 22.71 9.09 5.96
C ALA A 119 21.35 9.35 5.30
N ASP A 120 20.95 8.49 4.35
CA ASP A 120 19.64 8.59 3.70
C ASP A 120 18.50 8.31 4.69
N ILE A 121 18.72 7.38 5.64
CA ILE A 121 17.77 7.10 6.73
C ILE A 121 17.62 8.29 7.68
N GLU A 122 18.71 8.94 8.04
CA GLU A 122 18.65 10.14 8.90
C GLU A 122 17.83 11.25 8.25
N GLU A 123 18.10 11.53 6.99
CA GLU A 123 17.37 12.56 6.24
C GLU A 123 15.90 12.15 6.01
N ALA A 124 15.64 10.89 5.67
CA ALA A 124 14.30 10.38 5.48
C ALA A 124 13.48 10.46 6.78
N ALA A 125 14.04 10.03 7.91
CA ALA A 125 13.35 10.10 9.19
C ALA A 125 12.98 11.53 9.58
N LYS A 126 13.87 12.50 9.33
CA LYS A 126 13.62 13.92 9.57
C LYS A 126 12.48 14.43 8.68
N ARG A 127 12.52 14.16 7.38
CA ARG A 127 11.46 14.58 6.42
C ARG A 127 10.13 13.94 6.77
N PHE A 128 10.11 12.65 7.04
CA PHE A 128 8.90 11.89 7.35
C PHE A 128 8.24 12.35 8.66
N ASN A 129 9.01 12.59 9.72
CA ASN A 129 8.48 13.11 10.97
C ASN A 129 7.84 14.50 10.80
N ASN A 130 8.51 15.39 10.07
CA ASN A 130 8.01 16.74 9.84
C ASN A 130 6.75 16.70 8.95
N ALA A 131 6.80 16.06 7.80
CA ALA A 131 5.68 15.97 6.87
C ALA A 131 4.50 15.18 7.48
N GLY A 132 4.78 14.06 8.13
CA GLY A 132 3.77 13.24 8.79
C GLY A 132 3.01 14.00 9.88
N LYS A 133 3.71 14.88 10.64
CA LYS A 133 3.04 15.76 11.60
C LYS A 133 2.11 16.76 10.90
N ILE A 134 2.57 17.40 9.82
CA ILE A 134 1.75 18.35 9.05
C ILE A 134 0.51 17.66 8.47
N PHE A 135 0.67 16.49 7.88
CA PHE A 135 -0.46 15.71 7.36
C PHE A 135 -1.42 15.31 8.49
N LYS A 136 -0.91 14.88 9.64
CA LYS A 136 -1.74 14.54 10.81
C LYS A 136 -2.54 15.72 11.32
N ASP A 137 -1.92 16.90 11.43
CA ASP A 137 -2.59 18.15 11.84
C ASP A 137 -3.69 18.55 10.82
N ALA A 138 -3.54 18.14 9.54
CA ALA A 138 -4.55 18.31 8.49
C ALA A 138 -5.64 17.22 8.46
N GLY A 139 -5.56 16.20 9.33
CA GLY A 139 -6.49 15.07 9.41
C GLY A 139 -6.19 13.93 8.44
N LEU A 140 -4.95 13.83 7.95
CA LEU A 140 -4.48 12.81 7.02
C LEU A 140 -3.42 11.93 7.70
N ASP A 141 -3.29 10.68 7.28
CA ASP A 141 -2.21 9.78 7.69
C ASP A 141 -1.10 9.76 6.63
N PHE A 142 0.15 9.64 7.09
CA PHE A 142 1.32 9.53 6.21
C PHE A 142 1.94 8.15 6.32
N SER A 143 2.25 7.57 5.17
CA SER A 143 2.93 6.27 5.07
C SER A 143 4.13 6.35 4.13
N TYR A 144 5.14 5.57 4.44
CA TYR A 144 6.26 5.29 3.53
C TYR A 144 6.08 3.89 2.94
N HIS A 145 6.22 3.79 1.63
CA HIS A 145 6.18 2.54 0.88
C HIS A 145 7.60 2.01 0.65
N VAL A 146 7.84 0.75 1.02
CA VAL A 146 9.17 0.13 0.97
C VAL A 146 9.49 -0.44 -0.41
N HIS A 147 10.78 -0.35 -0.81
CA HIS A 147 11.27 -0.86 -2.10
C HIS A 147 12.42 -1.89 -1.98
N GLY A 148 12.75 -2.34 -0.76
CA GLY A 148 13.72 -3.42 -0.54
C GLY A 148 15.14 -2.95 -0.24
N TYR A 149 15.58 -1.78 -0.67
CA TYR A 149 16.89 -1.23 -0.36
C TYR A 149 17.04 -0.87 1.13
N GLU A 150 15.95 -0.68 1.85
CA GLU A 150 15.92 -0.41 3.29
C GLU A 150 16.29 -1.64 4.13
N PHE A 151 16.23 -2.83 3.55
CA PHE A 151 16.59 -4.07 4.26
C PHE A 151 18.08 -4.38 4.23
N ARG A 152 18.92 -3.46 3.74
CA ARG A 152 20.38 -3.56 3.87
C ARG A 152 20.78 -3.62 5.35
N PRO A 153 21.83 -4.40 5.69
CA PRO A 153 22.30 -4.50 7.07
C PRO A 153 22.67 -3.15 7.68
N SER A 154 22.34 -2.98 8.95
CA SER A 154 22.81 -1.88 9.79
C SER A 154 23.33 -2.41 11.13
N THR A 155 23.84 -1.52 11.97
CA THR A 155 24.33 -1.90 13.32
C THR A 155 23.23 -2.48 14.21
N ASN A 156 21.97 -2.07 14.01
CA ASN A 156 20.82 -2.47 14.84
C ASN A 156 19.84 -3.43 14.13
N GLY A 157 20.30 -4.11 13.09
CA GLY A 157 19.49 -5.00 12.25
C GLY A 157 19.53 -4.59 10.80
N THR A 158 18.54 -3.86 10.32
CA THR A 158 18.49 -3.32 8.95
C THR A 158 18.32 -1.80 8.97
N LEU A 159 18.56 -1.14 7.84
CA LEU A 159 18.27 0.28 7.68
C LEU A 159 16.77 0.57 7.88
N PHE A 160 15.89 -0.39 7.57
CA PHE A 160 14.47 -0.28 7.88
C PHE A 160 14.22 -0.22 9.39
N ASP A 161 14.93 -1.03 10.18
CA ASP A 161 14.84 -1.00 11.64
C ASP A 161 15.30 0.35 12.20
N ASP A 162 16.36 0.92 11.63
CA ASP A 162 16.83 2.26 11.99
C ASP A 162 15.78 3.34 11.64
N LEU A 163 15.12 3.23 10.47
CA LEU A 163 14.03 4.14 10.10
C LEU A 163 12.87 4.05 11.09
N MET A 164 12.48 2.83 11.47
CA MET A 164 11.42 2.62 12.46
C MET A 164 11.75 3.21 13.84
N ALA A 165 13.01 3.10 14.26
CA ALA A 165 13.49 3.65 15.53
C ALA A 165 13.53 5.19 15.53
N LYS A 166 13.82 5.80 14.37
CA LYS A 166 13.99 7.25 14.23
C LYS A 166 12.71 8.01 13.88
N THR A 167 11.66 7.31 13.47
CA THR A 167 10.38 7.91 13.10
C THR A 167 9.33 7.78 14.19
N ASP A 168 8.56 8.86 14.40
CA ASP A 168 7.49 8.90 15.40
C ASP A 168 6.30 8.05 14.95
N PRO A 169 5.89 7.02 15.73
CA PRO A 169 4.79 6.13 15.37
C PRO A 169 3.41 6.83 15.29
N ARG A 170 3.29 8.03 15.82
CA ARG A 170 2.06 8.83 15.73
C ARG A 170 1.86 9.47 14.36
N PHE A 171 2.95 9.70 13.63
CA PHE A 171 2.95 10.48 12.41
C PHE A 171 3.39 9.71 11.17
N VAL A 172 4.20 8.66 11.35
CA VAL A 172 4.80 7.91 10.25
C VAL A 172 4.36 6.46 10.32
N HIS A 173 3.67 6.01 9.29
CA HIS A 173 3.24 4.63 9.09
C HIS A 173 3.96 4.01 7.91
N ILE A 174 3.72 2.74 7.68
CA ILE A 174 4.32 1.97 6.59
C ILE A 174 3.21 1.39 5.72
N GLU A 175 3.39 1.53 4.43
CA GLU A 175 2.79 0.67 3.43
C GLU A 175 3.83 -0.38 3.05
N LEU A 176 3.56 -1.63 3.41
CA LEU A 176 4.49 -2.71 3.16
C LEU A 176 4.19 -3.36 1.80
N ASP A 177 5.08 -3.16 0.82
CA ASP A 177 5.07 -3.99 -0.38
C ASP A 177 5.71 -5.35 -0.06
N VAL A 178 4.93 -6.41 -0.19
CA VAL A 178 5.35 -7.76 0.20
C VAL A 178 6.33 -8.39 -0.80
N TYR A 179 6.26 -7.98 -2.07
CA TYR A 179 7.23 -8.34 -3.10
C TYR A 179 8.59 -7.70 -2.79
N TRP A 180 8.59 -6.38 -2.58
CA TRP A 180 9.83 -5.64 -2.32
C TRP A 180 10.48 -6.05 -0.99
N ALA A 181 9.69 -6.38 0.04
CA ALA A 181 10.23 -6.97 1.25
C ALA A 181 10.94 -8.31 0.96
N LYS A 182 10.28 -9.21 0.23
CA LYS A 182 10.88 -10.49 -0.20
C LYS A 182 12.07 -10.29 -1.13
N GLN A 183 11.98 -9.35 -2.08
CA GLN A 183 13.06 -9.01 -3.00
C GLN A 183 14.26 -8.42 -2.27
N GLY A 184 14.04 -7.63 -1.22
CA GLY A 184 15.07 -7.09 -0.33
C GLY A 184 15.64 -8.08 0.69
N CYS A 185 15.34 -9.37 0.58
CA CYS A 185 15.78 -10.44 1.50
C CYS A 185 15.13 -10.39 2.89
N ALA A 186 14.02 -9.68 3.06
CA ALA A 186 13.26 -9.66 4.30
C ALA A 186 12.06 -10.63 4.26
N ASP A 187 11.57 -11.01 5.43
CA ASP A 187 10.35 -11.79 5.59
C ASP A 187 9.16 -10.86 5.90
N PRO A 188 8.20 -10.72 4.98
CA PRO A 188 7.03 -9.85 5.19
C PRO A 188 6.22 -10.21 6.44
N VAL A 189 6.07 -11.51 6.76
CA VAL A 189 5.34 -11.95 7.95
C VAL A 189 6.06 -11.53 9.23
N ALA A 190 7.40 -11.68 9.26
CA ALA A 190 8.21 -11.24 10.37
C ALA A 190 8.13 -9.71 10.57
N LEU A 191 8.15 -8.92 9.48
CA LEU A 191 8.01 -7.46 9.54
C LEU A 191 6.64 -7.05 10.09
N ILE A 192 5.55 -7.66 9.63
CA ILE A 192 4.19 -7.38 10.12
C ILE A 192 4.09 -7.70 11.63
N ASN A 193 4.64 -8.82 12.06
CA ASN A 193 4.61 -9.20 13.47
C ASN A 193 5.52 -8.31 14.35
N LYS A 194 6.64 -7.80 13.80
CA LYS A 194 7.56 -6.90 14.50
C LYS A 194 7.00 -5.49 14.66
N TYR A 195 6.25 -5.00 13.66
CA TYR A 195 5.75 -3.63 13.59
C TYR A 195 4.22 -3.53 13.38
N PRO A 196 3.38 -4.25 14.15
CA PRO A 196 1.95 -4.39 13.85
C PRO A 196 1.18 -3.06 13.91
N SER A 197 1.62 -2.11 14.73
CA SER A 197 0.97 -0.78 14.85
C SER A 197 1.44 0.23 13.80
N ARG A 198 2.53 -0.08 13.09
CA ARG A 198 3.15 0.81 12.11
C ARG A 198 2.70 0.50 10.69
N ILE A 199 2.48 -0.79 10.36
CA ILE A 199 2.06 -1.23 9.03
C ILE A 199 0.55 -1.06 8.92
N LYS A 200 0.11 -0.13 8.05
CA LYS A 200 -1.31 0.24 7.88
C LYS A 200 -1.91 -0.24 6.57
N MET A 201 -1.07 -0.40 5.57
CA MET A 201 -1.44 -0.77 4.21
C MET A 201 -0.45 -1.79 3.66
N LEU A 202 -0.89 -2.60 2.71
CA LEU A 202 -0.05 -3.53 1.98
C LEU A 202 -0.20 -3.34 0.48
N HIS A 203 0.91 -3.40 -0.25
CA HIS A 203 0.88 -3.82 -1.64
C HIS A 203 1.03 -5.34 -1.73
N LEU A 204 0.04 -5.96 -2.34
CA LEU A 204 0.03 -7.37 -2.67
C LEU A 204 0.59 -7.55 -4.07
N LYS A 205 1.80 -8.05 -4.16
CA LYS A 205 2.56 -8.26 -5.38
C LYS A 205 3.34 -9.56 -5.24
N ASP A 206 3.35 -10.38 -6.28
CA ASP A 206 4.02 -11.68 -6.26
C ASP A 206 5.06 -11.74 -7.38
N ARG A 207 6.06 -12.59 -7.23
CA ARG A 207 7.19 -12.69 -8.14
C ARG A 207 7.44 -14.14 -8.55
N GLU A 208 8.09 -14.32 -9.70
CA GLU A 208 8.53 -15.63 -10.14
C GLU A 208 9.32 -16.37 -9.05
N ALA A 209 9.04 -17.67 -8.90
CA ALA A 209 9.69 -18.48 -7.89
C ALA A 209 11.18 -18.67 -8.17
N GLY A 210 11.99 -18.63 -7.11
CA GLY A 210 13.42 -18.87 -7.20
C GLY A 210 14.26 -17.66 -7.59
N MET A 211 13.67 -16.49 -7.72
CA MET A 211 14.41 -15.25 -7.92
C MET A 211 15.37 -14.98 -6.75
N LYS A 212 16.61 -14.62 -7.08
CA LYS A 212 17.56 -14.12 -6.08
C LYS A 212 17.09 -12.79 -5.55
N CYS A 213 17.14 -12.62 -4.25
CA CYS A 213 16.89 -11.32 -3.66
C CYS A 213 18.04 -10.33 -3.96
N ASN A 214 17.71 -9.04 -4.03
CA ASN A 214 18.66 -7.94 -4.08
C ASN A 214 18.09 -6.74 -3.32
N GLN A 215 18.97 -5.80 -2.99
CA GLN A 215 18.61 -4.64 -2.17
C GLN A 215 18.84 -3.34 -2.96
N THR A 216 18.42 -3.33 -4.24
CA THR A 216 18.61 -2.17 -5.13
C THR A 216 17.34 -1.35 -5.30
N GLY A 217 16.17 -1.91 -4.99
CA GLY A 217 14.88 -1.31 -5.30
C GLY A 217 14.47 -1.46 -6.78
N HIS A 218 15.21 -2.27 -7.54
CA HIS A 218 14.96 -2.50 -8.96
C HIS A 218 14.83 -3.99 -9.27
N ALA A 219 13.87 -4.32 -10.10
CA ALA A 219 13.64 -5.66 -10.65
C ALA A 219 12.99 -5.54 -12.03
N ASP A 220 13.05 -6.62 -12.81
CA ASP A 220 12.33 -6.70 -14.06
C ASP A 220 10.82 -6.83 -13.77
N GLU A 221 10.04 -5.86 -14.22
CA GLU A 221 8.58 -5.82 -14.02
C GLU A 221 7.88 -7.06 -14.59
N GLU A 222 8.44 -7.70 -15.63
CA GLU A 222 7.90 -8.92 -16.23
C GLU A 222 8.02 -10.15 -15.33
N THR A 223 8.75 -10.06 -14.20
CA THR A 223 8.79 -11.10 -13.17
C THR A 223 7.57 -11.08 -12.24
N ASN A 224 6.69 -10.10 -12.36
CA ASN A 224 5.45 -10.09 -11.60
C ASN A 224 4.51 -11.19 -12.12
N VAL A 225 3.95 -11.96 -11.20
CA VAL A 225 3.06 -13.09 -11.52
C VAL A 225 1.73 -12.95 -10.78
N VAL A 226 0.75 -13.76 -11.21
CA VAL A 226 -0.55 -13.87 -10.51
C VAL A 226 -0.33 -14.16 -9.03
N LEU A 227 -0.97 -13.44 -8.15
CA LEU A 227 -0.88 -13.61 -6.69
C LEU A 227 -1.16 -15.06 -6.28
N GLY A 228 -0.24 -15.65 -5.54
CA GLY A 228 -0.26 -17.03 -5.10
C GLY A 228 0.33 -18.03 -6.10
N ASN A 229 0.87 -17.58 -7.23
CA ASN A 229 1.59 -18.44 -8.19
C ASN A 229 3.11 -18.29 -8.08
N GLY A 230 3.59 -17.34 -7.30
CA GLY A 230 5.01 -17.09 -7.11
C GLY A 230 5.58 -17.68 -5.82
N ASP A 231 6.61 -17.03 -5.27
CA ASP A 231 7.28 -17.46 -4.04
C ASP A 231 7.04 -16.51 -2.84
N VAL A 232 6.14 -15.54 -2.99
CA VAL A 232 5.66 -14.72 -1.87
C VAL A 232 4.51 -15.45 -1.17
N ASP A 233 4.66 -15.74 0.12
CA ASP A 233 3.63 -16.46 0.90
C ASP A 233 2.42 -15.56 1.20
N ILE A 234 1.65 -15.23 0.17
CA ILE A 234 0.46 -14.37 0.27
C ILE A 234 -0.52 -14.83 1.36
N PRO A 235 -0.86 -16.14 1.49
CA PRO A 235 -1.78 -16.61 2.53
C PRO A 235 -1.30 -16.29 3.96
N SER A 236 -0.03 -16.56 4.28
CA SER A 236 0.54 -16.27 5.60
C SER A 236 0.63 -14.77 5.88
N ILE A 237 0.96 -13.98 4.87
CA ILE A 237 1.00 -12.51 4.93
C ILE A 237 -0.40 -11.96 5.23
N MET A 238 -1.42 -12.37 4.49
CA MET A 238 -2.80 -11.96 4.71
C MET A 238 -3.28 -12.31 6.12
N LYS A 239 -2.95 -13.50 6.62
CA LYS A 239 -3.26 -13.93 7.99
C LYS A 239 -2.57 -13.06 9.05
N ALA A 240 -1.29 -12.72 8.86
CA ALA A 240 -0.54 -11.85 9.77
C ALA A 240 -1.10 -10.41 9.75
N ALA A 241 -1.37 -9.88 8.56
CA ALA A 241 -1.90 -8.54 8.36
C ALA A 241 -3.29 -8.35 9.00
N ARG A 242 -4.19 -9.34 8.87
CA ARG A 242 -5.49 -9.33 9.56
C ARG A 242 -5.32 -9.25 11.08
N ARG A 243 -4.42 -10.05 11.66
CA ARG A 243 -4.14 -10.00 13.11
C ARG A 243 -3.55 -8.67 13.56
N ALA A 244 -2.75 -8.04 12.70
CA ALA A 244 -2.16 -6.73 12.95
C ALA A 244 -3.15 -5.56 12.75
N GLY A 245 -4.33 -5.82 12.19
CA GLY A 245 -5.36 -4.81 11.95
C GLY A 245 -5.10 -3.94 10.72
N VAL A 246 -4.34 -4.44 9.74
CA VAL A 246 -4.15 -3.79 8.45
C VAL A 246 -5.50 -3.69 7.74
N LYS A 247 -5.83 -2.52 7.19
CA LYS A 247 -7.16 -2.22 6.64
C LYS A 247 -7.20 -2.25 5.12
N HIS A 248 -6.14 -1.79 4.46
CA HIS A 248 -6.11 -1.57 3.01
C HIS A 248 -5.07 -2.47 2.36
N TYR A 249 -5.48 -3.12 1.28
CA TYR A 249 -4.70 -4.09 0.53
C TYR A 249 -4.82 -3.76 -0.95
N PHE A 250 -3.75 -3.30 -1.57
CA PHE A 250 -3.75 -2.95 -2.98
C PHE A 250 -3.00 -4.01 -3.78
N ILE A 251 -3.63 -4.52 -4.83
CA ILE A 251 -2.91 -5.31 -5.82
C ILE A 251 -2.01 -4.35 -6.60
N GLU A 252 -0.75 -4.72 -6.77
CA GLU A 252 0.16 -4.09 -7.71
C GLU A 252 0.80 -5.15 -8.61
N ASP A 253 0.64 -4.97 -9.92
CA ASP A 253 1.26 -5.81 -10.94
C ASP A 253 1.73 -4.87 -12.06
N GLU A 254 3.03 -4.73 -12.19
CA GLU A 254 3.63 -3.79 -13.13
C GLU A 254 3.92 -4.41 -14.49
N SER A 255 3.70 -5.73 -14.64
CA SER A 255 3.98 -6.44 -15.89
C SER A 255 3.06 -6.02 -17.02
N SER A 256 3.51 -6.21 -18.25
CA SER A 256 2.69 -6.02 -19.46
C SER A 256 1.45 -6.93 -19.50
N ARG A 257 1.35 -7.89 -18.56
CA ARG A 257 0.28 -8.88 -18.46
C ARG A 257 -0.79 -8.53 -17.43
N VAL A 258 -0.71 -7.36 -16.76
CA VAL A 258 -1.60 -6.95 -15.65
C VAL A 258 -3.08 -7.21 -15.94
N MET A 259 -3.60 -6.81 -17.10
CA MET A 259 -5.01 -6.99 -17.45
C MET A 259 -5.45 -8.46 -17.61
N LYS A 260 -4.52 -9.38 -17.81
CA LYS A 260 -4.76 -10.83 -17.82
C LYS A 260 -4.57 -11.45 -16.44
N GLN A 261 -3.63 -10.95 -15.65
CA GLN A 261 -3.26 -11.47 -14.34
C GLN A 261 -4.21 -11.00 -13.23
N LEU A 262 -4.67 -9.75 -13.29
CA LEU A 262 -5.50 -9.14 -12.24
C LEU A 262 -6.76 -9.94 -11.89
N PRO A 263 -7.61 -10.39 -12.86
CA PRO A 263 -8.79 -11.19 -12.51
C PRO A 263 -8.43 -12.55 -11.85
N LEU A 264 -7.29 -13.13 -12.21
CA LEU A 264 -6.79 -14.37 -11.60
C LEU A 264 -6.29 -14.12 -10.19
N SER A 265 -5.57 -13.03 -9.97
CA SER A 265 -5.09 -12.59 -8.66
C SER A 265 -6.26 -12.33 -7.70
N ILE A 266 -7.30 -11.64 -8.15
CA ILE A 266 -8.52 -11.41 -7.38
C ILE A 266 -9.20 -12.74 -7.04
N ALA A 267 -9.30 -13.67 -7.99
CA ALA A 267 -9.90 -14.98 -7.76
C ALA A 267 -9.12 -15.82 -6.75
N ASN A 268 -7.78 -15.75 -6.78
CA ASN A 268 -6.93 -16.43 -5.82
C ASN A 268 -7.06 -15.82 -4.41
N LEU A 269 -7.04 -14.50 -4.29
CA LEU A 269 -7.23 -13.82 -2.99
C LEU A 269 -8.57 -14.18 -2.34
N LYS A 270 -9.64 -14.31 -3.13
CA LYS A 270 -10.96 -14.75 -2.61
C LYS A 270 -10.96 -16.17 -2.04
N LYS A 271 -10.04 -17.04 -2.48
CA LYS A 271 -9.88 -18.41 -1.94
C LYS A 271 -9.01 -18.45 -0.69
N MET A 272 -8.19 -17.42 -0.46
CA MET A 272 -7.26 -17.31 0.66
C MET A 272 -7.89 -16.60 1.89
N ASN A 273 -9.08 -16.02 1.73
CA ASN A 273 -9.83 -15.32 2.78
C ASN A 273 -10.68 -16.24 3.66
#